data_33b1e9ef113b0a6a237c15dd85671378
#
_entry.id   33b1e9ef113b0a6a237c15dd85671378
#
_cell.length_a   1.000
_cell.length_b   1.000
_cell.length_c   1.000
_cell.angle_alpha   90.00
_cell.angle_beta   90.00
_cell.angle_gamma   90.00
#
_symmetry.space_group_name_H-M   'P 1'
#
loop_
_entity.id
_entity.type
_entity.pdbx_description
1 polymer ?
#
loop_
_entity_poly.entity_id
_entity_poly.type
_entity_poly.pdbx_seq_one_letter_code
_entity_poly.pdbx_strand_id
1 'polypeptide(L)'
;MLELVGAPQERRVLLGAGLRDADLRRLVRRQELQHHHGHYIDGHLDAELARIACAQALHPDSVVSHFSAAHLAGLRTWTDSRRQSAPPGDAVWLTRPAIAKRNQRRDDIVVRRATLEPADVAQHLWLPVTSTARTVVDLARALPFPEALVTVDHALRSGLSRAELDDVMERQFQWPGIRRARTTVGFGDPRAESVLESIARAVFAIAGLPAPILQAQFWDGRLWMPERVDFWWPRFRTIGEADGLAKYDSDSPEERRRQLRRSHRRDQRLSDRAVELVHFGWEDVLDPRSDLVARLCAAFGRGSSRPGDPPIWRAPDPLDPTHYLHAA
;
A
#
# COMPACT_ATOMS: atom_id res chain seq x y z
N MET A 1 27.32 5.00 -31.58
CA MET A 1 26.58 4.43 -30.45
C MET A 1 25.30 5.22 -30.35
N LEU A 2 24.16 4.62 -30.64
CA LEU A 2 22.87 5.28 -30.48
C LEU A 2 22.70 5.59 -28.98
N GLU A 3 22.75 6.86 -28.61
CA GLU A 3 22.27 7.30 -27.33
C GLU A 3 20.75 7.02 -27.32
N LEU A 4 20.39 5.83 -26.91
CA LEU A 4 19.01 5.48 -26.56
C LEU A 4 18.71 6.19 -25.23
N VAL A 5 18.51 7.51 -25.32
CA VAL A 5 18.19 8.35 -24.18
C VAL A 5 16.79 7.99 -23.75
N GLY A 6 16.69 7.06 -22.79
CA GLY A 6 15.56 6.88 -21.89
C GLY A 6 14.16 6.60 -22.47
N ALA A 7 13.88 7.00 -23.70
CA ALA A 7 12.55 6.88 -24.29
C ALA A 7 12.41 5.64 -25.17
N PRO A 8 11.25 4.94 -25.14
CA PRO A 8 10.97 3.77 -25.98
C PRO A 8 11.04 4.11 -27.48
N GLN A 9 11.68 3.24 -28.26
CA GLN A 9 11.82 3.39 -29.69
C GLN A 9 11.10 2.26 -30.42
N GLU A 10 10.32 2.61 -31.45
CA GLU A 10 9.72 1.61 -32.31
C GLU A 10 10.77 0.88 -33.13
N ARG A 11 10.52 -0.40 -33.44
CA ARG A 11 11.41 -1.21 -34.29
C ARG A 11 11.75 -0.51 -35.62
N ARG A 12 10.76 0.11 -36.28
CA ARG A 12 10.97 0.80 -37.57
C ARG A 12 11.98 1.96 -37.47
N VAL A 13 11.98 2.68 -36.36
CA VAL A 13 12.91 3.80 -36.11
C VAL A 13 14.34 3.27 -36.00
N LEU A 14 14.54 2.19 -35.25
CA LEU A 14 15.86 1.57 -35.07
C LEU A 14 16.39 0.95 -36.35
N LEU A 15 15.52 0.34 -37.17
CA LEU A 15 15.90 -0.17 -38.50
C LEU A 15 16.27 0.99 -39.45
N GLY A 16 15.53 2.09 -39.41
CA GLY A 16 15.86 3.32 -40.15
C GLY A 16 17.18 3.95 -39.76
N ALA A 17 17.59 3.76 -38.49
CA ALA A 17 18.91 4.20 -37.98
C ALA A 17 20.06 3.23 -38.31
N GLY A 18 19.79 2.19 -39.14
CA GLY A 18 20.82 1.26 -39.65
C GLY A 18 20.99 -0.03 -38.84
N LEU A 19 20.22 -0.27 -37.78
CA LEU A 19 20.24 -1.55 -37.10
C LEU A 19 19.50 -2.62 -37.92
N ARG A 20 19.92 -3.87 -37.81
CA ARG A 20 19.20 -5.03 -38.39
C ARG A 20 18.50 -5.81 -37.30
N ASP A 21 17.50 -6.61 -37.64
CA ASP A 21 16.80 -7.48 -36.69
C ASP A 21 17.73 -8.40 -35.90
N ALA A 22 18.80 -8.87 -36.55
CA ALA A 22 19.82 -9.66 -35.87
C ALA A 22 20.56 -8.87 -34.78
N ASP A 23 20.79 -7.56 -35.01
CA ASP A 23 21.40 -6.69 -34.04
C ASP A 23 20.47 -6.43 -32.84
N LEU A 24 19.19 -6.15 -33.11
CA LEU A 24 18.19 -5.98 -32.05
C LEU A 24 18.08 -7.22 -31.16
N ARG A 25 17.96 -8.42 -31.78
CA ARG A 25 17.93 -9.69 -31.03
C ARG A 25 19.21 -9.92 -30.21
N ARG A 26 20.37 -9.54 -30.73
CA ARG A 26 21.65 -9.63 -30.01
C ARG A 26 21.69 -8.70 -28.81
N LEU A 27 21.26 -7.44 -28.98
CA LEU A 27 21.24 -6.44 -27.90
C LEU A 27 20.28 -6.84 -26.78
N VAL A 28 19.10 -7.36 -27.12
CA VAL A 28 18.15 -7.88 -26.12
C VAL A 28 18.74 -9.09 -25.37
N ARG A 29 19.37 -10.05 -26.06
CA ARG A 29 20.03 -11.19 -25.38
C ARG A 29 21.17 -10.76 -24.45
N ARG A 30 21.86 -9.64 -24.75
CA ARG A 30 22.92 -9.08 -23.91
C ARG A 30 22.40 -8.17 -22.81
N GLN A 31 21.07 -8.01 -22.70
CA GLN A 31 20.44 -7.07 -21.77
C GLN A 31 20.85 -5.59 -21.98
N GLU A 32 21.41 -5.26 -23.16
CA GLU A 32 21.69 -3.88 -23.56
C GLU A 32 20.41 -3.15 -23.99
N LEU A 33 19.38 -3.91 -24.42
CA LEU A 33 18.00 -3.45 -24.69
C LEU A 33 16.99 -4.35 -24.01
N GLN A 34 15.86 -3.76 -23.61
CA GLN A 34 14.62 -4.47 -23.28
C GLN A 34 13.63 -4.29 -24.42
N HIS A 35 12.75 -5.27 -24.61
CA HIS A 35 11.71 -5.27 -25.65
C HIS A 35 10.33 -5.55 -25.04
N HIS A 36 9.46 -4.55 -25.07
CA HIS A 36 8.10 -4.63 -24.56
C HIS A 36 7.15 -3.98 -25.56
N HIS A 37 6.00 -4.62 -25.83
CA HIS A 37 4.92 -4.05 -26.67
C HIS A 37 5.36 -3.51 -28.03
N GLY A 38 6.38 -4.14 -28.67
CA GLY A 38 6.91 -3.71 -29.96
C GLY A 38 7.86 -2.52 -29.91
N HIS A 39 8.19 -2.03 -28.72
CA HIS A 39 9.17 -0.97 -28.48
C HIS A 39 10.44 -1.53 -27.82
N TYR A 40 11.54 -0.89 -28.09
CA TYR A 40 12.85 -1.16 -27.49
C TYR A 40 13.25 0.02 -26.62
N ILE A 41 13.85 -0.27 -25.49
CA ILE A 41 14.28 0.71 -24.49
C ILE A 41 15.61 0.26 -23.88
N ASP A 42 16.32 1.16 -23.22
CA ASP A 42 17.59 0.87 -22.54
C ASP A 42 17.47 -0.34 -21.60
N GLY A 43 18.38 -1.28 -21.76
CA GLY A 43 18.44 -2.52 -20.98
C GLY A 43 18.80 -2.36 -19.51
N HIS A 44 19.41 -1.21 -19.16
CA HIS A 44 19.81 -0.91 -17.77
C HIS A 44 18.70 -0.29 -16.91
N LEU A 45 17.57 0.06 -17.52
CA LEU A 45 16.39 0.54 -16.77
C LEU A 45 15.78 -0.57 -15.94
N ASP A 46 15.14 -0.20 -14.85
CA ASP A 46 14.28 -1.11 -14.10
C ASP A 46 13.25 -1.75 -15.03
N ALA A 47 13.04 -3.06 -14.90
CA ALA A 47 12.21 -3.83 -15.84
C ALA A 47 10.75 -3.38 -15.84
N GLU A 48 10.20 -3.00 -14.67
CA GLU A 48 8.82 -2.53 -14.58
C GLU A 48 8.68 -1.12 -15.16
N LEU A 49 9.64 -0.22 -14.89
CA LEU A 49 9.69 1.10 -15.51
C LEU A 49 9.77 0.98 -17.04
N ALA A 50 10.62 0.09 -17.56
CA ALA A 50 10.76 -0.17 -19.00
C ALA A 50 9.45 -0.67 -19.62
N ARG A 51 8.75 -1.59 -18.95
CA ARG A 51 7.46 -2.13 -19.37
C ARG A 51 6.38 -1.04 -19.40
N ILE A 52 6.31 -0.22 -18.35
CA ILE A 52 5.37 0.90 -18.25
C ILE A 52 5.63 1.92 -19.35
N ALA A 53 6.89 2.30 -19.57
CA ALA A 53 7.27 3.27 -20.60
C ALA A 53 6.90 2.79 -22.01
N CYS A 54 7.18 1.54 -22.34
CA CYS A 54 6.82 0.95 -23.63
C CYS A 54 5.30 0.85 -23.82
N ALA A 55 4.54 0.54 -22.77
CA ALA A 55 3.09 0.51 -22.84
C ALA A 55 2.50 1.92 -23.01
N GLN A 56 3.06 2.93 -22.36
CA GLN A 56 2.64 4.33 -22.51
C GLN A 56 2.95 4.84 -23.92
N ALA A 57 4.08 4.45 -24.53
CA ALA A 57 4.44 4.81 -25.90
C ALA A 57 3.43 4.30 -26.95
N LEU A 58 2.74 3.19 -26.70
CA LEU A 58 1.61 2.73 -27.53
C LEU A 58 0.38 3.65 -27.45
N HIS A 59 0.28 4.45 -26.41
CA HIS A 59 -0.83 5.36 -26.13
C HIS A 59 -0.30 6.73 -25.74
N PRO A 60 0.31 7.49 -26.69
CA PRO A 60 1.07 8.71 -26.39
C PRO A 60 0.22 9.83 -25.78
N ASP A 61 -1.12 9.77 -25.94
CA ASP A 61 -2.09 10.67 -25.31
C ASP A 61 -2.54 10.20 -23.91
N SER A 62 -1.91 9.17 -23.36
CA SER A 62 -2.23 8.63 -22.04
C SER A 62 -1.25 9.08 -20.96
N VAL A 63 -1.73 8.99 -19.73
CA VAL A 63 -0.99 9.25 -18.49
C VAL A 63 -0.93 7.93 -17.71
N VAL A 64 0.24 7.56 -17.20
CA VAL A 64 0.42 6.38 -16.33
C VAL A 64 -0.41 6.61 -15.05
N SER A 65 -1.17 5.60 -14.62
CA SER A 65 -2.16 5.78 -13.54
C SER A 65 -2.32 4.55 -12.67
N HIS A 66 -3.19 4.64 -11.65
CA HIS A 66 -3.57 3.51 -10.78
C HIS A 66 -2.34 2.76 -10.22
N PHE A 67 -2.30 1.43 -10.39
CA PHE A 67 -1.22 0.60 -9.87
C PHE A 67 0.16 0.95 -10.43
N SER A 68 0.24 1.26 -11.73
CA SER A 68 1.51 1.64 -12.35
C SER A 68 2.04 2.98 -11.82
N ALA A 69 1.17 3.98 -11.64
CA ALA A 69 1.56 5.24 -11.02
C ALA A 69 1.88 5.05 -9.53
N ALA A 70 1.15 4.21 -8.81
CA ALA A 70 1.43 3.87 -7.43
C ALA A 70 2.81 3.20 -7.28
N HIS A 71 3.15 2.27 -8.17
CA HIS A 71 4.48 1.64 -8.22
C HIS A 71 5.59 2.67 -8.41
N LEU A 72 5.46 3.54 -9.43
CA LEU A 72 6.45 4.59 -9.70
C LEU A 72 6.57 5.61 -8.56
N ALA A 73 5.50 5.86 -7.82
CA ALA A 73 5.51 6.72 -6.64
C ALA A 73 5.98 6.00 -5.35
N GLY A 74 6.37 4.72 -5.42
CA GLY A 74 6.77 3.93 -4.25
C GLY A 74 5.63 3.66 -3.26
N LEU A 75 4.37 3.80 -3.68
CA LEU A 75 3.22 3.53 -2.82
C LEU A 75 3.01 2.03 -2.65
N ARG A 76 2.71 1.62 -1.42
CA ARG A 76 2.27 0.24 -1.16
C ARG A 76 0.88 0.02 -1.72
N THR A 77 0.73 -1.06 -2.45
CA THR A 77 -0.56 -1.56 -2.91
C THR A 77 -0.69 -3.03 -2.52
N TRP A 78 -1.92 -3.47 -2.35
CA TRP A 78 -2.21 -4.87 -2.12
C TRP A 78 -3.56 -5.23 -2.75
N THR A 79 -3.65 -6.45 -3.29
CA THR A 79 -4.89 -7.01 -3.83
C THR A 79 -5.02 -8.45 -3.38
N ASP A 80 -6.22 -8.85 -3.00
CA ASP A 80 -6.49 -10.24 -2.69
C ASP A 80 -6.56 -11.07 -3.98
N SER A 81 -5.48 -11.80 -4.28
CA SER A 81 -5.36 -12.65 -5.47
C SER A 81 -6.39 -13.79 -5.53
N ARG A 82 -7.04 -14.12 -4.40
CA ARG A 82 -8.11 -15.15 -4.35
C ARG A 82 -9.41 -14.64 -4.94
N ARG A 83 -9.56 -13.34 -5.15
CA ARG A 83 -10.77 -12.74 -5.72
C ARG A 83 -10.75 -12.82 -7.24
N GLN A 84 -11.76 -13.48 -7.83
CA GLN A 84 -11.91 -13.58 -9.29
C GLN A 84 -12.02 -12.23 -10.01
N SER A 85 -12.47 -11.18 -9.29
CA SER A 85 -12.64 -9.82 -9.82
C SER A 85 -11.48 -8.90 -9.44
N ALA A 86 -10.38 -9.43 -8.88
CA ALA A 86 -9.20 -8.62 -8.60
C ALA A 86 -8.68 -7.98 -9.89
N PRO A 87 -8.37 -6.68 -9.89
CA PRO A 87 -7.76 -6.07 -11.04
C PRO A 87 -6.40 -6.76 -11.30
N PRO A 88 -5.98 -6.91 -12.56
CA PRO A 88 -4.68 -7.50 -12.85
C PRO A 88 -3.58 -6.59 -12.26
N GLY A 89 -2.97 -7.05 -11.16
CA GLY A 89 -1.95 -6.28 -10.44
C GLY A 89 -0.65 -6.11 -11.24
N ASP A 90 -0.43 -7.02 -12.17
CA ASP A 90 0.71 -7.07 -13.09
C ASP A 90 0.46 -6.35 -14.42
N ALA A 91 -0.75 -5.85 -14.70
CA ALA A 91 -1.02 -5.06 -15.89
C ALA A 91 -0.48 -3.62 -15.77
N VAL A 92 -0.09 -3.03 -16.90
CA VAL A 92 0.19 -1.59 -16.97
C VAL A 92 -1.13 -0.80 -17.01
N TRP A 93 -1.25 0.18 -16.15
CA TRP A 93 -2.45 1.00 -16.02
C TRP A 93 -2.21 2.40 -16.58
N LEU A 94 -3.06 2.76 -17.54
CA LEU A 94 -3.02 4.05 -18.23
C LEU A 94 -4.39 4.74 -18.14
N THR A 95 -4.39 6.05 -18.10
CA THR A 95 -5.60 6.88 -18.21
C THR A 95 -5.49 7.78 -19.45
N ARG A 96 -6.50 7.76 -20.30
CA ARG A 96 -6.62 8.64 -21.48
C ARG A 96 -7.71 9.68 -21.26
N PRO A 97 -7.65 10.82 -21.98
CA PRO A 97 -8.71 11.82 -21.94
C PRO A 97 -10.10 11.22 -22.21
N ALA A 98 -11.14 11.81 -21.62
CA ALA A 98 -12.51 11.32 -21.68
C ALA A 98 -13.10 11.24 -23.12
N ILE A 99 -12.55 12.02 -24.06
CA ILE A 99 -12.91 12.01 -25.48
C ILE A 99 -12.51 10.72 -26.21
N ALA A 100 -11.61 9.91 -25.65
CA ALA A 100 -11.24 8.62 -26.23
C ALA A 100 -12.46 7.69 -26.35
N LYS A 101 -12.60 6.98 -27.49
CA LYS A 101 -13.85 6.26 -27.83
C LYS A 101 -14.21 5.09 -26.90
N ARG A 102 -13.23 4.42 -26.27
CA ARG A 102 -13.45 3.23 -25.42
C ARG A 102 -12.39 3.05 -24.35
N ASN A 103 -12.77 2.44 -23.23
CA ASN A 103 -11.81 1.74 -22.36
C ASN A 103 -11.26 0.55 -23.14
N GLN A 104 -9.97 0.31 -23.03
CA GLN A 104 -9.32 -0.81 -23.69
C GLN A 104 -8.68 -1.70 -22.63
N ARG A 105 -8.73 -2.98 -22.82
CA ARG A 105 -8.02 -3.98 -22.02
C ARG A 105 -7.36 -4.94 -22.99
N ARG A 106 -6.06 -5.05 -22.90
CA ARG A 106 -5.29 -6.20 -23.35
C ARG A 106 -4.88 -7.00 -22.13
N ASP A 107 -4.36 -8.18 -22.28
CA ASP A 107 -4.07 -9.06 -21.13
C ASP A 107 -3.12 -8.39 -20.11
N ASP A 108 -2.24 -7.53 -20.57
CA ASP A 108 -1.20 -6.85 -19.80
C ASP A 108 -1.27 -5.31 -19.80
N ILE A 109 -2.29 -4.70 -20.43
CA ILE A 109 -2.51 -3.23 -20.41
C ILE A 109 -3.98 -2.91 -20.15
N VAL A 110 -4.23 -2.06 -19.18
CA VAL A 110 -5.55 -1.53 -18.85
C VAL A 110 -5.58 -0.04 -19.14
N VAL A 111 -6.37 0.38 -20.14
CA VAL A 111 -6.57 1.79 -20.47
C VAL A 111 -7.94 2.25 -19.98
N ARG A 112 -7.94 3.18 -19.04
CA ARG A 112 -9.15 3.83 -18.51
C ARG A 112 -9.37 5.17 -19.23
N ARG A 113 -10.61 5.67 -19.15
CA ARG A 113 -11.00 7.00 -19.62
C ARG A 113 -11.41 7.84 -18.43
N ALA A 114 -10.81 9.01 -18.30
CA ALA A 114 -11.18 9.97 -17.28
C ALA A 114 -10.74 11.38 -17.69
N THR A 115 -11.39 12.39 -17.15
CA THR A 115 -10.90 13.77 -17.19
C THR A 115 -9.66 13.87 -16.31
N LEU A 116 -8.63 14.53 -16.81
CA LEU A 116 -7.41 14.85 -16.10
C LEU A 116 -7.22 16.37 -16.14
N GLU A 117 -7.28 16.99 -14.98
CA GLU A 117 -6.91 18.40 -14.83
C GLU A 117 -5.38 18.51 -14.79
N PRO A 118 -4.80 19.68 -15.09
CA PRO A 118 -3.34 19.86 -15.00
C PRO A 118 -2.77 19.47 -13.64
N ALA A 119 -3.47 19.74 -12.54
CA ALA A 119 -3.07 19.36 -11.19
C ALA A 119 -3.12 17.84 -10.93
N ASP A 120 -3.81 17.08 -11.78
CA ASP A 120 -3.88 15.63 -11.69
C ASP A 120 -2.68 14.93 -12.32
N VAL A 121 -1.84 15.66 -13.06
CA VAL A 121 -0.72 15.12 -13.82
C VAL A 121 0.61 15.64 -13.27
N ALA A 122 1.50 14.72 -13.02
CA ALA A 122 2.90 14.95 -12.63
C ALA A 122 3.83 14.29 -13.64
N GLN A 123 5.13 14.45 -13.43
CA GLN A 123 6.15 13.76 -14.21
C GLN A 123 6.97 12.82 -13.33
N HIS A 124 7.18 11.62 -13.81
CA HIS A 124 8.18 10.69 -13.26
C HIS A 124 9.23 10.42 -14.34
N LEU A 125 10.41 10.97 -14.16
CA LEU A 125 11.44 11.06 -15.23
C LEU A 125 10.86 11.79 -16.45
N TRP A 126 10.65 11.08 -17.56
CA TRP A 126 10.03 11.61 -18.79
C TRP A 126 8.58 11.18 -18.99
N LEU A 127 8.04 10.34 -18.08
CA LEU A 127 6.69 9.79 -18.20
C LEU A 127 5.65 10.71 -17.56
N PRO A 128 4.55 11.04 -18.26
CA PRO A 128 3.41 11.66 -17.61
C PRO A 128 2.74 10.62 -16.71
N VAL A 129 2.57 10.95 -15.44
CA VAL A 129 1.95 10.10 -14.43
C VAL A 129 0.83 10.85 -13.71
N THR A 130 -0.15 10.15 -13.17
CA THR A 130 -1.10 10.81 -12.26
C THR A 130 -0.38 11.24 -10.98
N SER A 131 -0.71 12.44 -10.46
CA SER A 131 -0.19 12.91 -9.17
C SER A 131 -0.46 11.88 -8.07
N THR A 132 0.33 11.90 -7.01
CA THR A 132 0.19 10.95 -5.90
C THR A 132 -1.23 10.99 -5.32
N ALA A 133 -1.77 12.17 -5.06
CA ALA A 133 -3.14 12.34 -4.56
C ALA A 133 -4.18 11.77 -5.53
N ARG A 134 -4.04 12.07 -6.83
CA ARG A 134 -4.92 11.53 -7.86
C ARG A 134 -4.84 10.01 -7.94
N THR A 135 -3.66 9.43 -7.89
CA THR A 135 -3.42 7.98 -7.91
C THR A 135 -4.11 7.29 -6.74
N VAL A 136 -3.94 7.84 -5.53
CA VAL A 136 -4.55 7.29 -4.30
C VAL A 136 -6.08 7.33 -4.37
N VAL A 137 -6.66 8.45 -4.81
CA VAL A 137 -8.12 8.57 -4.94
C VAL A 137 -8.66 7.65 -6.03
N ASP A 138 -7.99 7.50 -7.17
CA ASP A 138 -8.42 6.59 -8.22
C ASP A 138 -8.38 5.12 -7.76
N LEU A 139 -7.36 4.71 -6.99
CA LEU A 139 -7.31 3.38 -6.38
C LEU A 139 -8.39 3.21 -5.30
N ALA A 140 -8.61 4.22 -4.46
CA ALA A 140 -9.65 4.19 -3.43
C ALA A 140 -11.07 4.10 -4.01
N ARG A 141 -11.28 4.64 -5.22
CA ARG A 141 -12.53 4.50 -5.97
C ARG A 141 -12.70 3.14 -6.62
N ALA A 142 -11.60 2.55 -7.08
CA ALA A 142 -11.63 1.31 -7.87
C ALA A 142 -11.61 0.05 -7.00
N LEU A 143 -10.91 0.08 -5.88
CA LEU A 143 -10.65 -1.09 -5.03
C LEU A 143 -11.69 -1.25 -3.91
N PRO A 144 -11.84 -2.45 -3.37
CA PRO A 144 -12.51 -2.68 -2.11
C PRO A 144 -11.84 -1.94 -0.95
N PHE A 145 -12.60 -1.70 0.10
CA PHE A 145 -12.15 -0.93 1.26
C PHE A 145 -10.84 -1.44 1.89
N PRO A 146 -10.63 -2.75 2.18
CA PRO A 146 -9.37 -3.20 2.77
C PRO A 146 -8.15 -2.96 1.86
N GLU A 147 -8.31 -3.23 0.57
CA GLU A 147 -7.25 -3.08 -0.43
C GLU A 147 -6.88 -1.59 -0.63
N ALA A 148 -7.90 -0.74 -0.74
CA ALA A 148 -7.73 0.70 -0.91
C ALA A 148 -7.07 1.34 0.33
N LEU A 149 -7.42 0.86 1.53
CA LEU A 149 -6.89 1.38 2.79
C LEU A 149 -5.38 1.23 2.90
N VAL A 150 -4.82 0.13 2.39
CA VAL A 150 -3.36 -0.08 2.34
C VAL A 150 -2.64 1.08 1.64
N THR A 151 -3.16 1.50 0.49
CA THR A 151 -2.55 2.60 -0.29
C THR A 151 -2.77 3.94 0.40
N VAL A 152 -3.96 4.18 0.96
CA VAL A 152 -4.28 5.42 1.69
C VAL A 152 -3.39 5.58 2.92
N ASP A 153 -3.30 4.56 3.78
CA ASP A 153 -2.47 4.59 4.98
C ASP A 153 -1.00 4.87 4.64
N HIS A 154 -0.48 4.16 3.63
CA HIS A 154 0.91 4.36 3.20
C HIS A 154 1.14 5.75 2.62
N ALA A 155 0.23 6.29 1.83
CA ALA A 155 0.36 7.63 1.26
C ALA A 155 0.35 8.71 2.35
N LEU A 156 -0.56 8.61 3.33
CA LEU A 156 -0.59 9.51 4.49
C LEU A 156 0.69 9.41 5.31
N ARG A 157 1.18 8.20 5.56
CA ARG A 157 2.46 7.97 6.25
C ARG A 157 3.65 8.55 5.50
N SER A 158 3.60 8.56 4.17
CA SER A 158 4.63 9.15 3.29
C SER A 158 4.55 10.67 3.18
N GLY A 159 3.64 11.32 3.92
CA GLY A 159 3.51 12.77 3.99
C GLY A 159 2.47 13.38 3.05
N LEU A 160 1.68 12.58 2.32
CA LEU A 160 0.56 13.12 1.55
C LEU A 160 -0.49 13.65 2.52
N SER A 161 -0.90 14.90 2.34
CA SER A 161 -1.88 15.53 3.22
C SER A 161 -3.32 15.11 2.87
N ARG A 162 -4.20 15.14 3.88
CA ARG A 162 -5.64 14.93 3.66
C ARG A 162 -6.24 15.98 2.75
N ALA A 163 -5.79 17.22 2.85
CA ALA A 163 -6.27 18.33 2.00
C ALA A 163 -6.03 18.04 0.52
N GLU A 164 -4.86 17.52 0.14
CA GLU A 164 -4.58 17.14 -1.26
C GLU A 164 -5.52 16.03 -1.75
N LEU A 165 -5.87 15.07 -0.88
CA LEU A 165 -6.84 14.02 -1.21
C LEU A 165 -8.26 14.58 -1.34
N ASP A 166 -8.66 15.47 -0.44
CA ASP A 166 -9.97 16.12 -0.46
C ASP A 166 -10.15 16.97 -1.73
N ASP A 167 -9.15 17.74 -2.12
CA ASP A 167 -9.15 18.52 -3.37
C ASP A 167 -9.41 17.66 -4.62
N VAL A 168 -8.78 16.48 -4.69
CA VAL A 168 -9.03 15.53 -5.79
C VAL A 168 -10.44 14.97 -5.70
N MET A 169 -10.90 14.60 -4.49
CA MET A 169 -12.24 14.03 -4.30
C MET A 169 -13.36 15.05 -4.56
N GLU A 170 -13.11 16.35 -4.36
CA GLU A 170 -14.03 17.41 -4.71
C GLU A 170 -14.17 17.55 -6.23
N ARG A 171 -13.08 17.54 -6.97
CA ARG A 171 -13.12 17.55 -8.45
C ARG A 171 -13.81 16.31 -9.03
N GLN A 172 -13.83 15.22 -8.30
CA GLN A 172 -14.44 13.94 -8.71
C GLN A 172 -15.78 13.66 -8.02
N PHE A 173 -16.48 14.65 -7.47
CA PHE A 173 -17.60 14.43 -6.55
C PHE A 173 -18.74 13.56 -7.11
N GLN A 174 -18.95 13.52 -8.42
CA GLN A 174 -19.97 12.68 -9.07
C GLN A 174 -19.41 11.40 -9.71
N TRP A 175 -18.12 11.14 -9.58
CA TRP A 175 -17.53 9.99 -10.25
C TRP A 175 -17.89 8.65 -9.55
N PRO A 176 -18.02 7.57 -10.33
CA PRO A 176 -18.27 6.25 -9.76
C PRO A 176 -17.23 5.89 -8.69
N GLY A 177 -17.71 5.39 -7.54
CA GLY A 177 -16.83 4.98 -6.42
C GLY A 177 -16.38 6.11 -5.48
N ILE A 178 -16.74 7.37 -5.71
CA ILE A 178 -16.27 8.49 -4.89
C ILE A 178 -16.71 8.38 -3.42
N ARG A 179 -17.90 7.85 -3.15
CA ARG A 179 -18.36 7.63 -1.77
C ARG A 179 -17.45 6.66 -1.03
N ARG A 180 -17.04 5.58 -1.69
CA ARG A 180 -16.09 4.61 -1.14
C ARG A 180 -14.72 5.24 -0.90
N ALA A 181 -14.21 6.04 -1.85
CA ALA A 181 -12.96 6.77 -1.65
C ALA A 181 -13.02 7.69 -0.44
N ARG A 182 -14.08 8.47 -0.27
CA ARG A 182 -14.28 9.33 0.91
C ARG A 182 -14.30 8.55 2.22
N THR A 183 -15.01 7.42 2.25
CA THR A 183 -15.00 6.54 3.43
C THR A 183 -13.60 6.02 3.72
N THR A 184 -12.88 5.54 2.70
CA THR A 184 -11.54 4.98 2.87
C THR A 184 -10.53 6.03 3.30
N VAL A 185 -10.52 7.20 2.66
CA VAL A 185 -9.64 8.32 3.02
C VAL A 185 -9.95 8.82 4.43
N GLY A 186 -11.24 8.96 4.78
CA GLY A 186 -11.63 9.34 6.14
C GLY A 186 -11.18 8.35 7.21
N PHE A 187 -11.09 7.06 6.87
CA PHE A 187 -10.62 6.00 7.77
C PHE A 187 -9.09 5.85 7.79
N GLY A 188 -8.37 6.44 6.83
CA GLY A 188 -6.91 6.35 6.72
C GLY A 188 -6.19 6.80 8.00
N ASP A 189 -5.07 6.15 8.31
CA ASP A 189 -4.25 6.48 9.48
C ASP A 189 -2.76 6.30 9.16
N PRO A 190 -1.95 7.36 9.20
CA PRO A 190 -0.53 7.31 8.87
C PRO A 190 0.29 6.46 9.85
N ARG A 191 -0.27 6.07 10.98
CA ARG A 191 0.41 5.23 11.98
C ARG A 191 0.42 3.74 11.61
N ALA A 192 -0.39 3.29 10.63
CA ALA A 192 -0.30 1.91 10.14
C ALA A 192 1.04 1.70 9.42
N GLU A 193 1.84 0.75 9.88
CA GLU A 193 3.22 0.55 9.42
C GLU A 193 3.35 -0.57 8.39
N SER A 194 2.37 -1.46 8.29
CA SER A 194 2.39 -2.61 7.40
C SER A 194 1.07 -2.80 6.64
N VAL A 195 1.13 -3.60 5.56
CA VAL A 195 -0.05 -4.02 4.81
C VAL A 195 -1.01 -4.80 5.70
N LEU A 196 -0.47 -5.71 6.53
CA LEU A 196 -1.28 -6.53 7.44
C LEU A 196 -2.05 -5.68 8.46
N GLU A 197 -1.40 -4.65 9.02
CA GLU A 197 -2.06 -3.71 9.93
C GLU A 197 -3.21 -2.97 9.26
N SER A 198 -3.01 -2.44 8.05
CA SER A 198 -4.07 -1.72 7.31
C SER A 198 -5.27 -2.64 7.03
N ILE A 199 -5.02 -3.89 6.60
CA ILE A 199 -6.08 -4.86 6.32
C ILE A 199 -6.78 -5.28 7.61
N ALA A 200 -6.03 -5.55 8.69
CA ALA A 200 -6.61 -5.88 9.99
C ALA A 200 -7.54 -4.78 10.50
N ARG A 201 -7.13 -3.50 10.39
CA ARG A 201 -7.99 -2.35 10.71
C ARG A 201 -9.30 -2.36 9.93
N ALA A 202 -9.22 -2.66 8.63
CA ALA A 202 -10.42 -2.76 7.81
C ALA A 202 -11.32 -3.92 8.25
N VAL A 203 -10.76 -5.08 8.57
CA VAL A 203 -11.49 -6.24 9.09
C VAL A 203 -12.15 -5.91 10.43
N PHE A 204 -11.45 -5.27 11.35
CA PHE A 204 -12.00 -4.82 12.63
C PHE A 204 -13.18 -3.87 12.45
N ALA A 205 -13.05 -2.89 11.55
CA ALA A 205 -14.12 -1.95 11.25
C ALA A 205 -15.34 -2.64 10.61
N ILE A 206 -15.15 -3.55 9.67
CA ILE A 206 -16.21 -4.34 9.04
C ILE A 206 -16.92 -5.21 10.07
N ALA A 207 -16.18 -5.78 11.04
CA ALA A 207 -16.72 -6.57 12.13
C ALA A 207 -17.39 -5.74 13.24
N GLY A 208 -17.38 -4.40 13.14
CA GLY A 208 -17.97 -3.51 14.14
C GLY A 208 -17.18 -3.42 15.46
N LEU A 209 -15.89 -3.81 15.45
CA LEU A 209 -15.04 -3.65 16.62
C LEU A 209 -14.70 -2.17 16.84
N PRO A 210 -14.47 -1.71 18.08
CA PRO A 210 -13.98 -0.37 18.35
C PRO A 210 -12.65 -0.10 17.64
N ALA A 211 -12.46 1.15 17.20
CA ALA A 211 -11.21 1.55 16.59
C ALA A 211 -10.05 1.46 17.61
N PRO A 212 -8.95 0.78 17.27
CA PRO A 212 -7.76 0.73 18.12
C PRO A 212 -6.95 2.02 18.04
N ILE A 213 -6.18 2.28 19.08
CA ILE A 213 -5.03 3.20 19.02
C ILE A 213 -3.86 2.44 18.40
N LEU A 214 -3.20 3.04 17.40
CA LEU A 214 -2.07 2.42 16.71
C LEU A 214 -0.74 2.82 17.34
N GLN A 215 0.22 1.90 17.33
CA GLN A 215 1.61 2.14 17.71
C GLN A 215 1.78 2.68 19.14
N ALA A 216 0.97 2.17 20.09
CA ALA A 216 1.02 2.62 21.48
C ALA A 216 2.28 2.13 22.20
N GLN A 217 2.85 2.98 23.05
CA GLN A 217 3.92 2.66 24.00
C GLN A 217 3.39 2.69 25.43
N PHE A 218 3.96 1.85 26.29
CA PHE A 218 3.60 1.77 27.70
C PHE A 218 4.71 2.31 28.60
N TRP A 219 4.31 2.86 29.75
CA TRP A 219 5.20 3.28 30.81
C TRP A 219 5.51 2.11 31.73
N ASP A 220 6.79 1.87 32.04
CA ASP A 220 7.19 0.76 32.89
C ASP A 220 7.32 1.08 34.40
N GLY A 221 6.97 2.30 34.77
CA GLY A 221 7.13 2.86 36.11
C GLY A 221 8.39 3.72 36.23
N ARG A 222 9.31 3.65 35.26
CA ARG A 222 10.58 4.40 35.23
C ARG A 222 10.85 5.04 33.88
N LEU A 223 10.58 4.33 32.79
CA LEU A 223 10.85 4.76 31.41
C LEU A 223 9.69 4.31 30.48
N TRP A 224 9.58 4.98 29.35
CA TRP A 224 8.77 4.49 28.25
C TRP A 224 9.42 3.25 27.66
N MET A 225 8.66 2.17 27.55
CA MET A 225 9.15 0.93 26.91
C MET A 225 9.58 1.25 25.48
N PRO A 226 10.70 0.69 25.00
CA PRO A 226 11.15 0.96 23.63
C PRO A 226 10.22 0.34 22.57
N GLU A 227 9.47 -0.68 22.95
CA GLU A 227 8.54 -1.39 22.08
C GLU A 227 7.22 -0.62 21.96
N ARG A 228 6.69 -0.59 20.73
CA ARG A 228 5.33 -0.15 20.42
C ARG A 228 4.48 -1.37 20.10
N VAL A 229 3.19 -1.28 20.41
CA VAL A 229 2.21 -2.31 20.05
C VAL A 229 1.39 -1.87 18.86
N ASP A 230 1.07 -2.79 17.95
CA ASP A 230 0.40 -2.44 16.70
C ASP A 230 -1.00 -1.88 16.95
N PHE A 231 -1.75 -2.52 17.86
CA PHE A 231 -3.13 -2.15 18.20
C PHE A 231 -3.33 -2.12 19.71
N TRP A 232 -3.92 -1.06 20.21
CA TRP A 232 -4.26 -0.90 21.60
C TRP A 232 -5.72 -0.46 21.78
N TRP A 233 -6.48 -1.20 22.59
CA TRP A 233 -7.84 -0.83 23.01
C TRP A 233 -7.86 -0.50 24.51
N PRO A 234 -7.69 0.79 24.89
CA PRO A 234 -7.53 1.19 26.28
C PRO A 234 -8.68 0.77 27.19
N ARG A 235 -9.92 0.96 26.72
CA ARG A 235 -11.13 0.59 27.45
C ARG A 235 -11.20 -0.91 27.78
N PHE A 236 -10.60 -1.72 26.94
CA PHE A 236 -10.63 -3.19 27.06
C PHE A 236 -9.30 -3.76 27.53
N ARG A 237 -8.32 -2.91 27.86
CA ARG A 237 -6.96 -3.35 28.23
C ARG A 237 -6.44 -4.47 27.33
N THR A 238 -6.68 -4.38 26.03
CA THR A 238 -6.34 -5.42 25.07
C THR A 238 -5.38 -4.86 24.02
N ILE A 239 -4.34 -5.65 23.76
CA ILE A 239 -3.34 -5.42 22.71
C ILE A 239 -3.59 -6.42 21.60
N GLY A 240 -3.52 -5.96 20.35
CA GLY A 240 -3.41 -6.77 19.15
C GLY A 240 -2.02 -6.64 18.53
N GLU A 241 -1.43 -7.75 18.15
CA GLU A 241 -0.13 -7.80 17.47
C GLU A 241 -0.26 -8.48 16.11
N ALA A 242 0.14 -7.78 15.06
CA ALA A 242 0.14 -8.28 13.70
C ALA A 242 1.47 -9.00 13.39
N ASP A 243 1.44 -10.32 13.33
CA ASP A 243 2.62 -11.13 13.04
C ASP A 243 2.75 -11.36 11.51
N GLY A 244 3.51 -10.49 10.84
CA GLY A 244 3.85 -10.66 9.44
C GLY A 244 4.83 -11.83 9.22
N LEU A 245 4.71 -12.53 8.09
CA LEU A 245 5.58 -13.65 7.71
C LEU A 245 7.08 -13.31 7.75
N ALA A 246 7.45 -12.06 7.46
CA ALA A 246 8.84 -11.59 7.43
C ALA A 246 9.53 -11.59 8.82
N LYS A 247 8.79 -11.68 9.93
CA LYS A 247 9.40 -11.72 11.27
C LYS A 247 10.19 -13.02 11.55
N TYR A 248 9.99 -14.07 10.76
CA TYR A 248 10.58 -15.40 10.98
C TYR A 248 11.48 -15.89 9.84
N ASP A 249 11.71 -15.05 8.84
CA ASP A 249 12.41 -15.39 7.60
C ASP A 249 13.92 -15.06 7.68
N SER A 250 14.55 -15.33 8.82
CA SER A 250 16.02 -15.30 8.89
C SER A 250 16.58 -16.66 8.49
N ASP A 251 17.55 -16.67 7.58
CA ASP A 251 18.25 -17.86 7.08
C ASP A 251 19.04 -18.58 8.20
N SER A 252 19.25 -17.91 9.36
CA SER A 252 19.99 -18.44 10.49
C SER A 252 19.06 -18.98 11.59
N PRO A 253 19.17 -20.29 11.97
CA PRO A 253 18.43 -20.85 13.10
C PRO A 253 18.72 -20.14 14.44
N GLU A 254 19.91 -19.58 14.60
CA GLU A 254 20.30 -18.84 15.82
C GLU A 254 19.62 -17.47 15.88
N GLU A 255 19.54 -16.77 14.77
CA GLU A 255 18.85 -15.49 14.65
C GLU A 255 17.35 -15.64 14.91
N ARG A 256 16.73 -16.68 14.35
CA ARG A 256 15.34 -17.06 14.60
C ARG A 256 15.07 -17.34 16.09
N ARG A 257 15.96 -18.08 16.75
CA ARG A 257 15.87 -18.32 18.20
C ARG A 257 16.05 -17.06 19.04
N ARG A 258 16.90 -16.11 18.61
CA ARG A 258 17.07 -14.81 19.27
C ARG A 258 15.82 -13.95 19.13
N GLN A 259 15.22 -13.91 17.94
CA GLN A 259 13.98 -13.18 17.67
C GLN A 259 12.82 -13.73 18.50
N LEU A 260 12.64 -15.06 18.53
CA LEU A 260 11.61 -15.70 19.36
C LEU A 260 11.77 -15.38 20.84
N ARG A 261 13.01 -15.42 21.37
CA ARG A 261 13.27 -15.05 22.77
C ARG A 261 12.99 -13.58 23.06
N ARG A 262 13.28 -12.69 22.13
CA ARG A 262 12.96 -11.25 22.25
C ARG A 262 11.46 -11.02 22.26
N SER A 263 10.73 -11.65 21.33
CA SER A 263 9.27 -11.59 21.26
C SER A 263 8.65 -12.10 22.57
N HIS A 264 9.03 -13.28 23.02
CA HIS A 264 8.53 -13.86 24.28
C HIS A 264 8.79 -12.97 25.51
N ARG A 265 9.98 -12.39 25.63
CA ARG A 265 10.30 -11.45 26.72
C ARG A 265 9.48 -10.17 26.64
N ARG A 266 9.19 -9.69 25.42
CA ARG A 266 8.32 -8.54 25.19
C ARG A 266 6.89 -8.86 25.65
N ASP A 267 6.37 -10.00 25.23
CA ASP A 267 5.02 -10.45 25.56
C ASP A 267 4.84 -10.62 27.08
N GLN A 268 5.83 -11.18 27.77
CA GLN A 268 5.84 -11.28 29.23
C GLN A 268 5.77 -9.88 29.88
N ARG A 269 6.62 -8.93 29.44
CA ARG A 269 6.62 -7.56 29.98
C ARG A 269 5.29 -6.85 29.77
N LEU A 270 4.62 -7.09 28.64
CA LEU A 270 3.29 -6.55 28.36
C LEU A 270 2.23 -7.24 29.22
N SER A 271 2.26 -8.55 29.33
CA SER A 271 1.30 -9.32 30.14
C SER A 271 1.36 -8.96 31.63
N ASP A 272 2.54 -8.63 32.17
CA ASP A 272 2.73 -8.19 33.56
C ASP A 272 2.00 -6.87 33.87
N ARG A 273 1.45 -6.20 32.85
CA ARG A 273 0.72 -4.91 33.00
C ARG A 273 -0.79 -5.03 33.04
N ALA A 274 -1.28 -6.20 33.36
CA ALA A 274 -2.72 -6.48 33.43
C ALA A 274 -3.46 -6.19 32.10
N VAL A 275 -2.83 -6.51 30.97
CA VAL A 275 -3.43 -6.43 29.64
C VAL A 275 -3.68 -7.83 29.06
N GLU A 276 -4.62 -7.90 28.12
CA GLU A 276 -4.81 -9.06 27.24
C GLU A 276 -3.97 -8.88 26.00
N LEU A 277 -3.41 -9.97 25.47
CA LEU A 277 -2.59 -9.97 24.25
C LEU A 277 -3.18 -10.95 23.25
N VAL A 278 -3.43 -10.49 22.03
CA VAL A 278 -3.96 -11.30 20.92
C VAL A 278 -3.03 -11.15 19.72
N HIS A 279 -2.34 -12.24 19.38
CA HIS A 279 -1.53 -12.33 18.17
C HIS A 279 -2.38 -12.84 17.01
N PHE A 280 -2.11 -12.33 15.81
CA PHE A 280 -2.75 -12.77 14.58
C PHE A 280 -1.86 -12.53 13.36
N GLY A 281 -2.03 -13.38 12.36
CA GLY A 281 -1.29 -13.31 11.10
C GLY A 281 -2.19 -13.13 9.89
N TRP A 282 -1.61 -13.32 8.71
CA TRP A 282 -2.31 -13.21 7.44
C TRP A 282 -3.50 -14.17 7.32
N GLU A 283 -3.35 -15.41 7.78
CA GLU A 283 -4.42 -16.41 7.73
C GLU A 283 -5.61 -15.97 8.56
N ASP A 284 -5.36 -15.44 9.76
CA ASP A 284 -6.43 -14.94 10.64
C ASP A 284 -7.24 -13.80 10.02
N VAL A 285 -6.55 -12.91 9.30
CA VAL A 285 -7.17 -11.70 8.72
C VAL A 285 -7.87 -11.98 7.40
N LEU A 286 -7.36 -12.94 6.62
CA LEU A 286 -7.85 -13.21 5.27
C LEU A 286 -8.83 -14.38 5.19
N ASP A 287 -8.89 -15.29 6.16
CA ASP A 287 -9.89 -16.37 6.15
C ASP A 287 -11.21 -15.87 6.78
N PRO A 288 -12.31 -15.83 6.00
CA PRO A 288 -13.63 -15.46 6.55
C PRO A 288 -14.13 -16.35 7.68
N ARG A 289 -13.53 -17.54 7.85
CA ARG A 289 -13.86 -18.50 8.91
C ARG A 289 -12.97 -18.35 10.14
N SER A 290 -12.02 -17.41 10.10
CA SER A 290 -11.14 -17.14 11.24
C SER A 290 -11.91 -16.77 12.49
N ASP A 291 -11.41 -17.21 13.63
CA ASP A 291 -11.94 -16.87 14.95
C ASP A 291 -11.38 -15.57 15.54
N LEU A 292 -10.59 -14.82 14.77
CA LEU A 292 -9.89 -13.61 15.23
C LEU A 292 -10.82 -12.63 15.95
N VAL A 293 -11.97 -12.34 15.35
CA VAL A 293 -12.95 -11.41 15.96
C VAL A 293 -13.50 -11.98 17.28
N ALA A 294 -13.77 -13.28 17.34
CA ALA A 294 -14.22 -13.93 18.57
C ALA A 294 -13.13 -13.91 19.66
N ARG A 295 -11.86 -14.17 19.32
CA ARG A 295 -10.70 -14.07 20.22
C ARG A 295 -10.54 -12.65 20.77
N LEU A 296 -10.68 -11.62 19.92
CA LEU A 296 -10.63 -10.22 20.35
C LEU A 296 -11.78 -9.88 21.28
N CYS A 297 -13.03 -10.25 20.95
CA CYS A 297 -14.19 -10.03 21.81
C CYS A 297 -14.03 -10.71 23.18
N ALA A 298 -13.52 -11.94 23.21
CA ALA A 298 -13.23 -12.66 24.45
C ALA A 298 -12.14 -11.95 25.29
N ALA A 299 -11.08 -11.46 24.62
CA ALA A 299 -10.02 -10.69 25.27
C ALA A 299 -10.58 -9.35 25.81
N PHE A 300 -11.45 -8.66 25.07
CA PHE A 300 -12.12 -7.45 25.53
C PHE A 300 -12.95 -7.69 26.82
N GLY A 301 -13.67 -8.81 26.88
CA GLY A 301 -14.41 -9.20 28.10
C GLY A 301 -13.48 -9.42 29.30
N ARG A 302 -12.39 -10.17 29.13
CA ARG A 302 -11.40 -10.40 30.20
C ARG A 302 -10.67 -9.13 30.60
N GLY A 303 -10.21 -8.34 29.63
CA GLY A 303 -9.45 -7.11 29.87
C GLY A 303 -10.28 -6.04 30.59
N SER A 304 -11.56 -5.90 30.23
CA SER A 304 -12.48 -4.97 30.91
C SER A 304 -12.73 -5.33 32.38
N SER A 305 -12.61 -6.60 32.74
CA SER A 305 -12.86 -7.11 34.09
C SER A 305 -11.59 -7.18 34.97
N ARG A 306 -10.44 -6.81 34.41
CA ARG A 306 -9.17 -6.87 35.16
C ARG A 306 -9.14 -5.85 36.29
N PRO A 307 -8.74 -6.26 37.52
CA PRO A 307 -8.59 -5.35 38.66
C PRO A 307 -7.40 -4.40 38.48
N GLY A 308 -7.36 -3.35 39.29
CA GLY A 308 -6.26 -2.37 39.32
C GLY A 308 -6.37 -1.27 38.24
N ASP A 309 -5.47 -0.33 38.29
CA ASP A 309 -5.41 0.80 37.38
C ASP A 309 -5.00 0.36 35.95
N PRO A 310 -5.54 1.01 34.91
CA PRO A 310 -5.09 0.78 33.53
C PRO A 310 -3.61 1.21 33.38
N PRO A 311 -2.88 0.56 32.47
CA PRO A 311 -1.51 0.96 32.20
C PRO A 311 -1.44 2.39 31.64
N ILE A 312 -0.40 3.11 32.00
CA ILE A 312 -0.09 4.42 31.39
C ILE A 312 0.48 4.17 30.01
N TRP A 313 -0.06 4.84 29.02
CA TRP A 313 0.34 4.69 27.63
C TRP A 313 0.41 6.03 26.90
N ARG A 314 1.11 6.04 25.78
CA ARG A 314 1.12 7.12 24.79
C ARG A 314 1.13 6.51 23.37
N ALA A 315 0.77 7.31 22.38
CA ALA A 315 0.86 6.91 20.96
C ALA A 315 1.22 8.11 20.09
N PRO A 316 1.77 7.90 18.88
CA PRO A 316 1.96 9.00 17.94
C PRO A 316 0.61 9.66 17.60
N ASP A 317 0.62 10.97 17.42
CA ASP A 317 -0.54 11.73 16.97
C ASP A 317 -0.87 11.31 15.52
N PRO A 318 -2.12 10.99 15.18
CA PRO A 318 -2.50 10.69 13.80
C PRO A 318 -2.40 11.90 12.86
N LEU A 319 -2.35 13.12 13.38
CA LEU A 319 -2.14 14.35 12.61
C LEU A 319 -0.66 14.70 12.48
N ASP A 320 0.15 14.34 13.47
CA ASP A 320 1.60 14.47 13.47
C ASP A 320 2.25 13.25 14.13
N PRO A 321 2.61 12.22 13.33
CA PRO A 321 3.18 10.98 13.87
C PRO A 321 4.52 11.15 14.60
N THR A 322 5.16 12.32 14.52
CA THR A 322 6.39 12.63 15.26
C THR A 322 6.13 13.05 16.70
N HIS A 323 4.90 13.48 17.03
CA HIS A 323 4.46 13.85 18.36
C HIS A 323 3.65 12.73 19.03
N TYR A 324 3.74 12.65 20.34
CA TYR A 324 3.06 11.63 21.13
C TYR A 324 1.84 12.20 21.85
N LEU A 325 0.68 11.56 21.64
CA LEU A 325 -0.47 11.69 22.51
C LEU A 325 -0.23 10.91 23.80
N HIS A 326 -0.57 11.50 24.94
CA HIS A 326 -0.51 10.85 26.23
C HIS A 326 -1.94 10.54 26.70
N ALA A 327 -2.12 9.41 27.38
CA ALA A 327 -3.35 9.16 28.13
C ALA A 327 -3.42 10.20 29.26
N ALA A 328 -4.56 10.87 29.35
CA ALA A 328 -4.86 11.82 30.43
C ALA A 328 -5.19 11.07 31.71
#